data_fb0a20f9e36a381ba01b45cbbbf2e821
#
_entry.id   fb0a20f9e36a381ba01b45cbbbf2e821
#
_cell.length_a   1.000
_cell.length_b   1.000
_cell.length_c   1.000
_cell.angle_alpha   90.00
_cell.angle_beta   90.00
_cell.angle_gamma   90.00
#
_symmetry.space_group_name_H-M   'P 1'
#
loop_
_entity.id
_entity.type
_entity.pdbx_description
1 polymer ?
#
loop_
_entity_poly.entity_id
_entity_poly.type
_entity_poly.pdbx_seq_one_letter_code
_entity_poly.pdbx_strand_id
1 'polypeptide(L)'
;PPPLQQPSVCFLRLRIPHIELLSWLKQLQVKLHNPPTINYPASQGQMDICITSGSQDGLCKVFEMMVNPGDNVLLNEPVYSGTLQALKPLGCNIITVASDEYGIIPNSLKEVLSKWKPENSKNPKKNTPKFLYTVPNGNNPTGTSLTSNRKEEIYELARKYDFLIIEDDPYYFLQFSKSWAPTFLSMDIDGRVIRADSFSKILSSGLRIGFLTGPKPLIERVVLHTQVSTVHSSTFTQLLISQLLHQWGEEGFLAHVERVTDFYRNQKDALLAAADKWLSGLAEWHVPTAGMFLWVKIKGISDVKQLIEEKAVKKEILMLPGSVFYIDSSAPSPYFRASFSSASPEQMDIAFQRLAQLIKESL
;
A
#
# COMPACT_ATOMS: atom_id res chain seq x y z
N PRO A 1 18.33 -39.35 -30.99
CA PRO A 1 18.55 -38.07 -30.36
C PRO A 1 18.79 -38.25 -28.86
N PRO A 2 19.90 -37.69 -28.29
CA PRO A 2 20.17 -37.80 -26.89
C PRO A 2 19.10 -37.04 -26.08
N PRO A 3 18.80 -37.46 -24.84
CA PRO A 3 17.82 -36.78 -24.00
C PRO A 3 18.30 -35.36 -23.71
N LEU A 4 17.38 -34.40 -23.83
CA LEU A 4 17.61 -33.01 -23.48
C LEU A 4 18.18 -32.93 -22.06
N GLN A 5 19.44 -32.53 -21.93
CA GLN A 5 20.06 -32.23 -20.67
C GLN A 5 19.24 -31.18 -19.93
N GLN A 6 18.90 -31.45 -18.67
CA GLN A 6 18.29 -30.47 -17.78
C GLN A 6 19.10 -29.16 -17.80
N PRO A 7 18.46 -28.00 -17.78
CA PRO A 7 19.16 -26.72 -17.80
C PRO A 7 20.15 -26.65 -16.66
N SER A 8 21.38 -26.34 -17.04
CA SER A 8 22.56 -26.35 -16.20
C SER A 8 22.38 -25.55 -14.89
N VAL A 9 23.08 -26.00 -13.86
CA VAL A 9 23.21 -25.46 -12.50
C VAL A 9 23.38 -23.91 -12.44
N CYS A 10 23.76 -23.24 -13.53
CA CYS A 10 23.91 -21.80 -13.62
C CYS A 10 22.56 -21.05 -13.52
N PHE A 11 21.50 -21.57 -14.15
CA PHE A 11 20.14 -20.98 -14.04
C PHE A 11 19.54 -21.20 -12.64
N LEU A 12 19.89 -22.26 -11.96
CA LEU A 12 19.45 -22.52 -10.59
C LEU A 12 20.09 -21.55 -9.57
N ARG A 13 21.36 -21.12 -9.79
CA ARG A 13 22.02 -20.13 -8.93
C ARG A 13 21.47 -18.72 -9.11
N LEU A 14 20.93 -18.35 -10.25
CA LEU A 14 20.25 -17.07 -10.47
C LEU A 14 18.85 -17.02 -9.81
N ARG A 15 18.31 -18.17 -9.39
CA ARG A 15 17.02 -18.27 -8.70
C ARG A 15 17.06 -17.93 -7.22
N ILE A 16 18.22 -17.65 -6.63
CA ILE A 16 18.35 -17.60 -5.17
C ILE A 16 18.31 -16.13 -4.72
N PRO A 17 17.11 -15.59 -4.36
CA PRO A 17 17.09 -14.55 -3.35
C PRO A 17 17.88 -15.08 -2.17
N HIS A 18 18.56 -14.22 -1.41
CA HIS A 18 19.36 -14.68 -0.28
C HIS A 18 18.48 -15.57 0.61
N ILE A 19 18.76 -16.87 0.65
CA ILE A 19 17.89 -17.90 1.26
C ILE A 19 17.60 -17.57 2.72
N GLU A 20 18.59 -17.09 3.44
CA GLU A 20 18.46 -16.71 4.84
C GLU A 20 17.50 -15.53 5.02
N LEU A 21 17.60 -14.50 4.17
CA LEU A 21 16.66 -13.38 4.20
C LEU A 21 15.23 -13.85 3.91
N LEU A 22 15.05 -14.69 2.89
CA LEU A 22 13.74 -15.23 2.55
C LEU A 22 13.14 -16.06 3.69
N SER A 23 13.97 -16.91 4.32
CA SER A 23 13.56 -17.70 5.48
C SER A 23 13.15 -16.83 6.66
N TRP A 24 13.96 -15.80 6.96
CA TRP A 24 13.67 -14.86 8.03
C TRP A 24 12.36 -14.11 7.79
N LEU A 25 12.15 -13.60 6.56
CA LEU A 25 10.90 -12.91 6.19
C LEU A 25 9.69 -13.83 6.29
N LYS A 26 9.82 -15.09 5.89
CA LYS A 26 8.74 -16.07 5.99
C LYS A 26 8.36 -16.33 7.45
N GLN A 27 9.34 -16.48 8.33
CA GLN A 27 9.10 -16.62 9.78
C GLN A 27 8.42 -15.37 10.35
N LEU A 28 8.87 -14.17 9.96
CA LEU A 28 8.23 -12.93 10.38
C LEU A 28 6.76 -12.85 9.95
N GLN A 29 6.44 -13.20 8.69
CA GLN A 29 5.06 -13.21 8.19
C GLN A 29 4.18 -14.20 8.97
N VAL A 30 4.70 -15.38 9.25
CA VAL A 30 4.00 -16.39 10.08
C VAL A 30 3.71 -15.83 11.46
N LYS A 31 4.70 -15.23 12.09
CA LYS A 31 4.55 -14.70 13.46
C LYS A 31 3.59 -13.51 13.53
N LEU A 32 3.68 -12.59 12.60
CA LEU A 32 2.86 -11.37 12.61
C LEU A 32 1.42 -11.61 12.20
N HIS A 33 1.20 -12.50 11.23
CA HIS A 33 -0.11 -12.64 10.59
C HIS A 33 -0.75 -14.03 10.79
N ASN A 34 0.05 -15.05 11.15
CA ASN A 34 -0.41 -16.43 11.31
C ASN A 34 -1.39 -16.87 10.19
N PRO A 35 -0.98 -16.76 8.89
CA PRO A 35 -1.92 -16.97 7.79
C PRO A 35 -2.42 -18.42 7.78
N PRO A 36 -3.74 -18.64 7.63
CA PRO A 36 -4.29 -20.00 7.56
C PRO A 36 -3.65 -20.87 6.46
N THR A 37 -3.27 -20.23 5.36
CA THR A 37 -2.71 -20.87 4.16
C THR A 37 -1.27 -21.38 4.32
N ILE A 38 -0.60 -21.10 5.44
CA ILE A 38 0.81 -21.54 5.67
C ILE A 38 1.00 -23.05 5.52
N ASN A 39 0.03 -23.85 5.98
CA ASN A 39 0.09 -25.29 5.98
C ASN A 39 -0.73 -25.94 4.85
N TYR A 40 -1.23 -25.15 3.91
CA TYR A 40 -2.01 -25.68 2.80
C TYR A 40 -1.12 -26.45 1.80
N PRO A 41 -1.65 -27.45 1.08
CA PRO A 41 -0.98 -27.98 -0.09
C PRO A 41 -0.75 -26.89 -1.14
N ALA A 42 0.32 -26.99 -1.92
CA ALA A 42 0.63 -26.06 -2.99
C ALA A 42 -0.55 -25.86 -3.99
N SER A 43 -1.28 -26.96 -4.26
CA SER A 43 -2.47 -26.95 -5.12
C SER A 43 -3.68 -26.21 -4.53
N GLN A 44 -3.66 -25.91 -3.24
CA GLN A 44 -4.72 -25.20 -2.52
C GLN A 44 -4.30 -23.78 -2.10
N GLY A 45 -3.25 -23.23 -2.72
CA GLY A 45 -2.82 -21.87 -2.45
C GLY A 45 -1.94 -21.70 -1.22
N GLN A 46 -1.09 -22.71 -0.91
CA GLN A 46 -0.06 -22.58 0.14
C GLN A 46 0.61 -21.21 0.04
N MET A 47 0.77 -20.55 1.19
CA MET A 47 1.47 -19.27 1.27
C MET A 47 2.94 -19.42 0.86
N ASP A 48 3.39 -18.53 0.01
CA ASP A 48 4.80 -18.35 -0.32
C ASP A 48 5.18 -16.87 -0.35
N ILE A 49 6.46 -16.58 -0.50
CA ILE A 49 7.01 -15.21 -0.44
C ILE A 49 8.07 -15.00 -1.52
N CYS A 50 8.14 -13.79 -2.09
CA CYS A 50 9.24 -13.39 -2.96
C CYS A 50 9.74 -11.98 -2.63
N ILE A 51 11.05 -11.79 -2.77
CA ILE A 51 11.70 -10.48 -2.60
C ILE A 51 11.54 -9.67 -3.88
N THR A 52 11.26 -8.37 -3.73
CA THR A 52 11.07 -7.42 -4.83
C THR A 52 11.94 -6.17 -4.64
N SER A 53 12.15 -5.40 -5.70
CA SER A 53 12.90 -4.14 -5.65
C SER A 53 12.06 -2.98 -5.10
N GLY A 54 11.49 -3.20 -3.90
CA GLY A 54 10.47 -2.40 -3.24
C GLY A 54 9.07 -2.90 -3.59
N SER A 55 8.06 -2.49 -2.79
CA SER A 55 6.66 -2.88 -2.99
C SER A 55 6.11 -2.45 -4.36
N GLN A 56 6.48 -1.27 -4.86
CA GLN A 56 6.03 -0.78 -6.17
C GLN A 56 6.43 -1.71 -7.33
N ASP A 57 7.66 -2.24 -7.32
CA ASP A 57 8.11 -3.22 -8.32
C ASP A 57 7.27 -4.50 -8.27
N GLY A 58 7.01 -5.00 -7.07
CA GLY A 58 6.15 -6.16 -6.87
C GLY A 58 4.71 -5.92 -7.34
N LEU A 59 4.14 -4.78 -6.99
CA LEU A 59 2.78 -4.40 -7.41
C LEU A 59 2.65 -4.28 -8.93
N CYS A 60 3.62 -3.65 -9.61
CA CYS A 60 3.62 -3.58 -11.07
C CYS A 60 3.58 -4.99 -11.69
N LYS A 61 4.41 -5.91 -11.18
CA LYS A 61 4.42 -7.30 -11.66
C LYS A 61 3.10 -8.03 -11.40
N VAL A 62 2.46 -7.79 -10.26
CA VAL A 62 1.14 -8.35 -9.94
C VAL A 62 0.09 -7.79 -10.90
N PHE A 63 0.09 -6.49 -11.15
CA PHE A 63 -0.87 -5.88 -12.08
C PHE A 63 -0.67 -6.38 -13.51
N GLU A 64 0.55 -6.41 -14.02
CA GLU A 64 0.86 -6.94 -15.36
C GLU A 64 0.50 -8.43 -15.51
N MET A 65 0.62 -9.22 -14.45
CA MET A 65 0.21 -10.62 -14.43
C MET A 65 -1.31 -10.80 -14.49
N MET A 66 -2.05 -9.91 -13.81
CA MET A 66 -3.48 -10.10 -13.54
C MET A 66 -4.40 -9.41 -14.54
N VAL A 67 -3.91 -8.37 -15.22
CA VAL A 67 -4.76 -7.42 -15.94
C VAL A 67 -4.50 -7.46 -17.45
N ASN A 68 -5.57 -7.59 -18.22
CA ASN A 68 -5.59 -7.33 -19.66
C ASN A 68 -6.39 -6.05 -19.96
N PRO A 69 -6.18 -5.44 -21.14
CA PRO A 69 -7.01 -4.32 -21.58
C PRO A 69 -8.51 -4.65 -21.50
N GLY A 70 -9.29 -3.76 -20.88
CA GLY A 70 -10.73 -3.92 -20.67
C GLY A 70 -11.13 -4.73 -19.43
N ASP A 71 -10.21 -5.37 -18.71
CA ASP A 71 -10.51 -6.02 -17.43
C ASP A 71 -10.91 -5.00 -16.37
N ASN A 72 -11.80 -5.40 -15.46
CA ASN A 72 -12.25 -4.58 -14.35
C ASN A 72 -11.38 -4.79 -13.10
N VAL A 73 -10.98 -3.69 -12.46
CA VAL A 73 -10.27 -3.68 -11.18
C VAL A 73 -10.95 -2.70 -10.21
N LEU A 74 -10.94 -3.03 -8.93
CA LEU A 74 -11.55 -2.22 -7.88
C LEU A 74 -10.48 -1.52 -7.06
N LEU A 75 -10.71 -0.26 -6.73
CA LEU A 75 -9.92 0.49 -5.76
C LEU A 75 -10.77 1.61 -5.12
N ASN A 76 -10.35 2.11 -3.98
CA ASN A 76 -10.98 3.27 -3.35
C ASN A 76 -10.31 4.57 -3.79
N GLU A 77 -11.09 5.64 -3.89
CA GLU A 77 -10.57 6.99 -4.06
C GLU A 77 -10.74 7.82 -2.77
N PRO A 78 -9.78 8.72 -2.48
CA PRO A 78 -8.51 8.92 -3.16
C PRO A 78 -7.55 7.74 -2.95
N VAL A 79 -6.64 7.53 -3.91
CA VAL A 79 -5.73 6.38 -3.95
C VAL A 79 -4.29 6.83 -4.23
N TYR A 80 -3.32 6.04 -3.84
CA TYR A 80 -1.91 6.29 -4.13
C TYR A 80 -1.67 6.47 -5.63
N SER A 81 -1.09 7.62 -5.99
CA SER A 81 -0.88 8.00 -7.40
C SER A 81 0.00 7.00 -8.16
N GLY A 82 0.97 6.35 -7.47
CA GLY A 82 1.81 5.31 -8.07
C GLY A 82 1.03 4.09 -8.55
N THR A 83 -0.05 3.73 -7.87
CA THR A 83 -0.96 2.66 -8.30
C THR A 83 -1.74 3.06 -9.55
N LEU A 84 -2.25 4.30 -9.62
CA LEU A 84 -2.92 4.80 -10.81
C LEU A 84 -1.99 4.82 -12.02
N GLN A 85 -0.74 5.27 -11.82
CA GLN A 85 0.26 5.30 -12.90
C GLN A 85 0.65 3.90 -13.37
N ALA A 86 0.61 2.88 -12.51
CA ALA A 86 0.88 1.50 -12.88
C ALA A 86 -0.30 0.84 -13.60
N LEU A 87 -1.54 1.17 -13.25
CA LEU A 87 -2.75 0.56 -13.82
C LEU A 87 -3.19 1.20 -15.15
N LYS A 88 -3.10 2.52 -15.27
CA LYS A 88 -3.55 3.24 -16.49
C LYS A 88 -2.96 2.69 -17.79
N PRO A 89 -1.63 2.40 -17.89
CA PRO A 89 -1.04 1.88 -19.13
C PRO A 89 -1.55 0.48 -19.51
N LEU A 90 -2.10 -0.29 -18.57
CA LEU A 90 -2.62 -1.63 -18.81
C LEU A 90 -3.99 -1.61 -19.53
N GLY A 91 -4.62 -0.43 -19.64
CA GLY A 91 -5.89 -0.29 -20.35
C GLY A 91 -7.09 -0.95 -19.64
N CYS A 92 -7.01 -1.15 -18.33
CA CYS A 92 -8.09 -1.71 -17.53
C CYS A 92 -9.16 -0.66 -17.17
N ASN A 93 -10.35 -1.13 -16.85
CA ASN A 93 -11.41 -0.31 -16.29
C ASN A 93 -11.23 -0.22 -14.78
N ILE A 94 -10.91 0.96 -14.28
CA ILE A 94 -10.78 1.22 -12.86
C ILE A 94 -12.15 1.60 -12.32
N ILE A 95 -12.67 0.81 -11.39
CA ILE A 95 -13.97 1.01 -10.76
C ILE A 95 -13.74 1.43 -9.32
N THR A 96 -14.26 2.60 -8.95
CA THR A 96 -14.08 3.17 -7.62
C THR A 96 -15.10 2.64 -6.63
N VAL A 97 -14.64 2.48 -5.40
CA VAL A 97 -15.45 2.16 -4.23
C VAL A 97 -15.33 3.33 -3.25
N ALA A 98 -16.44 3.79 -2.69
CA ALA A 98 -16.41 4.88 -1.73
C ALA A 98 -15.67 4.50 -0.45
N SER A 99 -15.03 5.50 0.14
CA SER A 99 -14.30 5.40 1.41
C SER A 99 -14.60 6.60 2.31
N ASP A 100 -14.41 6.42 3.61
CA ASP A 100 -14.55 7.44 4.65
C ASP A 100 -13.33 7.41 5.59
N GLU A 101 -13.42 8.02 6.78
CA GLU A 101 -12.37 8.04 7.79
C GLU A 101 -11.97 6.65 8.31
N TYR A 102 -12.76 5.62 8.06
CA TYR A 102 -12.49 4.22 8.40
C TYR A 102 -12.13 3.37 7.17
N GLY A 103 -11.78 4.01 6.06
CA GLY A 103 -11.39 3.37 4.80
C GLY A 103 -12.57 2.95 3.93
N ILE A 104 -12.41 1.91 3.11
CA ILE A 104 -13.44 1.42 2.19
C ILE A 104 -14.74 1.14 2.93
N ILE A 105 -15.87 1.60 2.36
CA ILE A 105 -17.22 1.35 2.87
C ILE A 105 -17.74 0.03 2.26
N PRO A 106 -17.94 -1.04 3.07
CA PRO A 106 -18.36 -2.35 2.55
C PRO A 106 -19.69 -2.31 1.79
N ASN A 107 -20.63 -1.49 2.23
CA ASN A 107 -21.91 -1.32 1.52
C ASN A 107 -21.75 -0.72 0.12
N SER A 108 -20.83 0.25 -0.05
CA SER A 108 -20.50 0.79 -1.37
C SER A 108 -19.86 -0.28 -2.27
N LEU A 109 -18.94 -1.09 -1.73
CA LEU A 109 -18.37 -2.22 -2.46
C LEU A 109 -19.47 -3.22 -2.88
N LYS A 110 -20.40 -3.55 -1.99
CA LYS A 110 -21.53 -4.42 -2.28
C LYS A 110 -22.44 -3.86 -3.38
N GLU A 111 -22.71 -2.56 -3.36
CA GLU A 111 -23.48 -1.87 -4.40
C GLU A 111 -22.76 -1.95 -5.76
N VAL A 112 -21.49 -1.64 -5.80
CA VAL A 112 -20.65 -1.75 -7.01
C VAL A 112 -20.68 -3.18 -7.55
N LEU A 113 -20.50 -4.18 -6.70
CA LEU A 113 -20.48 -5.60 -7.06
C LEU A 113 -21.84 -6.13 -7.50
N SER A 114 -22.96 -5.46 -7.15
CA SER A 114 -24.32 -5.88 -7.55
C SER A 114 -24.55 -5.88 -9.06
N LYS A 115 -23.67 -5.25 -9.83
CA LYS A 115 -23.64 -5.29 -11.31
C LYS A 115 -23.33 -6.69 -11.86
N TRP A 116 -22.75 -7.56 -11.06
CA TRP A 116 -22.38 -8.93 -11.41
C TRP A 116 -23.14 -9.93 -10.56
N LYS A 117 -23.37 -11.10 -11.11
CA LYS A 117 -23.95 -12.22 -10.37
C LYS A 117 -22.83 -13.11 -9.83
N PRO A 118 -22.84 -13.49 -8.53
CA PRO A 118 -21.80 -14.34 -7.94
C PRO A 118 -21.58 -15.65 -8.71
N GLU A 119 -22.64 -16.28 -9.21
CA GLU A 119 -22.55 -17.51 -10.00
C GLU A 119 -21.80 -17.36 -11.33
N ASN A 120 -21.62 -16.14 -11.79
CA ASN A 120 -20.86 -15.82 -13.00
C ASN A 120 -19.40 -15.45 -12.74
N SER A 121 -18.96 -15.39 -11.48
CA SER A 121 -17.63 -14.89 -11.10
C SER A 121 -16.47 -15.66 -11.77
N LYS A 122 -16.64 -16.97 -11.96
CA LYS A 122 -15.64 -17.82 -12.62
C LYS A 122 -15.73 -17.82 -14.15
N ASN A 123 -16.69 -17.09 -14.74
CA ASN A 123 -16.84 -17.01 -16.18
C ASN A 123 -16.03 -15.82 -16.74
N PRO A 124 -14.92 -16.03 -17.46
CA PRO A 124 -14.10 -14.94 -17.96
C PRO A 124 -14.83 -14.01 -18.95
N LYS A 125 -15.89 -14.48 -19.60
CA LYS A 125 -16.72 -13.67 -20.52
C LYS A 125 -17.61 -12.65 -19.80
N LYS A 126 -17.76 -12.77 -18.49
CA LYS A 126 -18.60 -11.86 -17.69
C LYS A 126 -17.84 -10.67 -17.12
N ASN A 127 -16.55 -10.63 -17.36
CA ASN A 127 -15.66 -9.53 -16.97
C ASN A 127 -15.91 -9.05 -15.52
N THR A 128 -15.95 -10.00 -14.59
CA THR A 128 -16.02 -9.69 -13.16
C THR A 128 -14.72 -9.03 -12.71
N PRO A 129 -14.71 -8.22 -11.65
CA PRO A 129 -13.49 -7.61 -11.15
C PRO A 129 -12.41 -8.64 -10.83
N LYS A 130 -11.16 -8.35 -11.23
CA LYS A 130 -10.01 -9.25 -10.99
C LYS A 130 -9.53 -9.17 -9.55
N PHE A 131 -9.45 -7.97 -9.02
CA PHE A 131 -9.00 -7.72 -7.65
C PHE A 131 -9.55 -6.40 -7.10
N LEU A 132 -9.47 -6.30 -5.78
CA LEU A 132 -9.53 -5.06 -5.03
C LEU A 132 -8.13 -4.70 -4.57
N TYR A 133 -7.62 -3.51 -4.95
CA TYR A 133 -6.40 -2.94 -4.37
C TYR A 133 -6.75 -2.02 -3.20
N THR A 134 -6.05 -2.15 -2.10
CA THR A 134 -6.22 -1.29 -0.92
C THR A 134 -4.94 -1.11 -0.12
N VAL A 135 -4.79 0.07 0.48
CA VAL A 135 -3.77 0.35 1.51
C VAL A 135 -4.48 0.37 2.86
N PRO A 136 -4.45 -0.74 3.62
CA PRO A 136 -5.35 -0.92 4.77
C PRO A 136 -4.95 -0.14 6.01
N ASN A 137 -3.69 0.29 6.15
CA ASN A 137 -3.20 1.05 7.29
C ASN A 137 -2.53 2.35 6.85
N GLY A 138 -2.97 3.49 7.41
CA GLY A 138 -2.39 4.79 7.09
C GLY A 138 -2.40 5.12 5.62
N ASN A 139 -3.55 4.91 4.96
CA ASN A 139 -3.71 5.05 3.51
C ASN A 139 -3.05 6.32 2.97
N ASN A 140 -2.39 6.22 1.85
CA ASN A 140 -1.86 7.35 1.09
C ASN A 140 -2.90 7.75 0.02
N PRO A 141 -3.53 8.93 0.12
CA PRO A 141 -3.10 10.13 0.87
C PRO A 141 -3.80 10.38 2.21
N THR A 142 -4.85 9.63 2.57
CA THR A 142 -5.83 10.02 3.58
C THR A 142 -5.39 9.83 5.04
N GLY A 143 -4.37 8.99 5.30
CA GLY A 143 -3.98 8.61 6.65
C GLY A 143 -4.99 7.70 7.36
N THR A 144 -6.05 7.27 6.68
CA THR A 144 -7.10 6.41 7.24
C THR A 144 -6.67 4.95 7.34
N SER A 145 -7.31 4.20 8.24
CA SER A 145 -7.08 2.76 8.36
C SER A 145 -8.39 1.99 8.37
N LEU A 146 -8.40 0.83 7.69
CA LEU A 146 -9.53 -0.09 7.67
C LEU A 146 -9.73 -0.76 9.02
N THR A 147 -10.94 -0.72 9.55
CA THR A 147 -11.30 -1.46 10.76
C THR A 147 -11.35 -2.97 10.50
N SER A 148 -11.16 -3.76 11.56
CA SER A 148 -11.20 -5.24 11.46
C SER A 148 -12.53 -5.74 10.89
N ASN A 149 -13.65 -5.21 11.38
CA ASN A 149 -14.98 -5.60 10.89
C ASN A 149 -15.15 -5.33 9.39
N ARG A 150 -14.66 -4.17 8.90
CA ARG A 150 -14.72 -3.86 7.46
C ARG A 150 -13.84 -4.79 6.64
N LYS A 151 -12.67 -5.18 7.15
CA LYS A 151 -11.82 -6.17 6.48
C LYS A 151 -12.52 -7.51 6.35
N GLU A 152 -13.20 -7.98 7.39
CA GLU A 152 -13.99 -9.22 7.37
C GLU A 152 -15.11 -9.14 6.33
N GLU A 153 -15.90 -8.06 6.33
CA GLU A 153 -16.99 -7.86 5.35
C GLU A 153 -16.46 -7.82 3.90
N ILE A 154 -15.34 -7.12 3.67
CA ILE A 154 -14.69 -7.03 2.35
C ILE A 154 -14.17 -8.41 1.93
N TYR A 155 -13.56 -9.17 2.84
CA TYR A 155 -13.07 -10.51 2.56
C TYR A 155 -14.21 -11.46 2.18
N GLU A 156 -15.34 -11.43 2.87
CA GLU A 156 -16.53 -12.22 2.51
C GLU A 156 -17.09 -11.82 1.14
N LEU A 157 -17.07 -10.54 0.78
CA LEU A 157 -17.42 -10.10 -0.57
C LEU A 157 -16.43 -10.64 -1.62
N ALA A 158 -15.15 -10.65 -1.31
CA ALA A 158 -14.11 -11.22 -2.19
C ALA A 158 -14.34 -12.72 -2.42
N ARG A 159 -14.71 -13.46 -1.38
CA ARG A 159 -15.09 -14.88 -1.49
C ARG A 159 -16.33 -15.07 -2.37
N LYS A 160 -17.35 -14.26 -2.13
CA LYS A 160 -18.64 -14.36 -2.84
C LYS A 160 -18.52 -14.06 -4.33
N TYR A 161 -17.72 -13.07 -4.72
CA TYR A 161 -17.58 -12.60 -6.10
C TYR A 161 -16.29 -13.06 -6.77
N ASP A 162 -15.48 -13.89 -6.08
CA ASP A 162 -14.27 -14.55 -6.56
C ASP A 162 -13.23 -13.58 -7.14
N PHE A 163 -12.94 -12.49 -6.42
CA PHE A 163 -11.84 -11.58 -6.76
C PHE A 163 -10.71 -11.69 -5.73
N LEU A 164 -9.50 -11.29 -6.13
CA LEU A 164 -8.35 -11.24 -5.24
C LEU A 164 -8.32 -9.92 -4.44
N ILE A 165 -7.64 -9.92 -3.31
CA ILE A 165 -7.32 -8.71 -2.54
C ILE A 165 -5.82 -8.46 -2.67
N ILE A 166 -5.44 -7.27 -3.17
CA ILE A 166 -4.06 -6.79 -3.17
C ILE A 166 -3.93 -5.85 -1.98
N GLU A 167 -3.33 -6.37 -0.92
CA GLU A 167 -3.09 -5.68 0.35
C GLU A 167 -1.73 -5.00 0.30
N ASP A 168 -1.67 -3.72 -0.12
CA ASP A 168 -0.45 -2.92 -0.13
C ASP A 168 -0.28 -2.24 1.24
N ASP A 169 0.65 -2.72 2.07
CA ASP A 169 0.71 -2.28 3.48
C ASP A 169 2.10 -1.79 3.91
N PRO A 170 2.66 -0.77 3.24
CA PRO A 170 3.98 -0.24 3.55
C PRO A 170 4.02 0.48 4.91
N TYR A 171 2.88 0.75 5.52
CA TYR A 171 2.73 1.43 6.80
C TYR A 171 2.26 0.50 7.92
N TYR A 172 2.27 -0.82 7.73
CA TYR A 172 1.85 -1.79 8.74
C TYR A 172 2.54 -1.57 10.09
N PHE A 173 3.84 -1.35 10.07
CA PHE A 173 4.62 -1.09 11.27
C PHE A 173 4.47 0.33 11.82
N LEU A 174 3.85 1.25 11.09
CA LEU A 174 3.62 2.63 11.50
C LEU A 174 2.20 2.85 12.02
N GLN A 175 1.62 1.88 12.68
CA GLN A 175 0.35 2.00 13.40
C GLN A 175 0.61 2.59 14.78
N PHE A 176 -0.15 3.63 15.14
CA PHE A 176 0.07 4.39 16.39
C PHE A 176 -0.66 3.81 17.60
N SER A 177 -1.50 2.80 17.41
CA SER A 177 -2.14 2.03 18.47
C SER A 177 -1.17 1.04 19.13
N LYS A 178 -1.47 0.62 20.36
CA LYS A 178 -0.65 -0.38 21.09
C LYS A 178 -0.70 -1.78 20.46
N SER A 179 -1.80 -2.12 19.80
CA SER A 179 -1.98 -3.39 19.11
C SER A 179 -2.14 -3.15 17.62
N TRP A 180 -1.47 -3.98 16.82
CA TRP A 180 -1.62 -3.93 15.37
C TRP A 180 -2.95 -4.56 14.93
N ALA A 181 -3.58 -3.94 13.95
CA ALA A 181 -4.84 -4.46 13.40
C ALA A 181 -4.60 -5.77 12.62
N PRO A 182 -5.55 -6.72 12.65
CA PRO A 182 -5.52 -7.88 11.77
C PRO A 182 -5.36 -7.49 10.30
N THR A 183 -4.69 -8.32 9.52
CA THR A 183 -4.46 -8.11 8.09
C THR A 183 -5.39 -8.99 7.25
N PHE A 184 -5.60 -8.66 5.98
CA PHE A 184 -6.30 -9.57 5.08
C PHE A 184 -5.58 -10.91 4.95
N LEU A 185 -4.23 -10.90 4.98
CA LEU A 185 -3.43 -12.12 4.99
C LEU A 185 -3.74 -13.02 6.19
N SER A 186 -3.98 -12.43 7.38
CA SER A 186 -4.29 -13.19 8.61
C SER A 186 -5.66 -13.88 8.58
N MET A 187 -6.56 -13.44 7.72
CA MET A 187 -7.90 -14.02 7.55
C MET A 187 -8.06 -14.79 6.24
N ASP A 188 -6.98 -14.98 5.47
CA ASP A 188 -7.01 -15.58 4.14
C ASP A 188 -7.14 -17.11 4.21
N ILE A 189 -8.37 -17.60 4.28
CA ILE A 189 -8.68 -19.04 4.28
C ILE A 189 -8.79 -19.65 2.88
N ASP A 190 -8.89 -18.85 1.83
CA ASP A 190 -9.10 -19.32 0.46
C ASP A 190 -7.87 -19.15 -0.45
N GLY A 191 -6.80 -18.50 0.02
CA GLY A 191 -5.63 -18.19 -0.78
C GLY A 191 -5.93 -17.13 -1.86
N ARG A 192 -6.56 -16.01 -1.47
CA ARG A 192 -6.95 -14.91 -2.36
C ARG A 192 -6.31 -13.56 -2.04
N VAL A 193 -5.39 -13.52 -1.08
CA VAL A 193 -4.69 -12.28 -0.69
C VAL A 193 -3.26 -12.29 -1.23
N ILE A 194 -2.87 -11.20 -1.90
CA ILE A 194 -1.47 -10.88 -2.21
C ILE A 194 -1.12 -9.66 -1.38
N ARG A 195 -0.25 -9.84 -0.41
CA ARG A 195 0.24 -8.79 0.46
C ARG A 195 1.58 -8.25 -0.03
N ALA A 196 1.71 -6.93 -0.09
CA ALA A 196 2.95 -6.23 -0.40
C ALA A 196 3.47 -5.49 0.84
N ASP A 197 4.69 -5.83 1.26
CA ASP A 197 5.40 -5.20 2.37
C ASP A 197 6.63 -4.44 1.88
N SER A 198 7.08 -3.45 2.66
CA SER A 198 8.20 -2.60 2.28
C SER A 198 9.10 -2.27 3.46
N PHE A 199 10.42 -2.35 3.27
CA PHE A 199 11.41 -1.84 4.22
C PHE A 199 11.65 -0.32 4.10
N SER A 200 11.06 0.33 3.09
CA SER A 200 11.32 1.75 2.79
C SER A 200 10.95 2.71 3.92
N LYS A 201 10.00 2.34 4.77
CA LYS A 201 9.48 3.22 5.82
C LYS A 201 10.05 2.94 7.21
N ILE A 202 10.64 1.76 7.38
CA ILE A 202 11.19 1.32 8.67
C ILE A 202 12.73 1.19 8.66
N LEU A 203 13.37 1.07 7.50
CA LEU A 203 14.83 1.08 7.37
C LEU A 203 15.28 2.26 6.52
N SER A 204 15.21 2.11 5.19
CA SER A 204 15.56 3.20 4.26
C SER A 204 14.90 2.99 2.90
N SER A 205 14.36 4.06 2.34
CA SER A 205 13.75 4.03 1.00
C SER A 205 14.78 3.73 -0.10
N GLY A 206 16.05 4.11 0.10
CA GLY A 206 17.15 3.88 -0.84
C GLY A 206 17.58 2.42 -0.96
N LEU A 207 17.25 1.56 -0.02
CA LEU A 207 17.57 0.12 -0.07
C LEU A 207 16.82 -0.61 -1.19
N ARG A 208 15.68 -0.09 -1.62
CA ARG A 208 14.85 -0.69 -2.67
C ARG A 208 14.57 -2.17 -2.44
N ILE A 209 14.15 -2.54 -1.23
CA ILE A 209 13.69 -3.90 -0.89
C ILE A 209 12.28 -3.85 -0.32
N GLY A 210 11.46 -4.73 -0.87
CA GLY A 210 10.15 -5.13 -0.40
C GLY A 210 9.96 -6.62 -0.65
N PHE A 211 8.80 -7.11 -0.35
CA PHE A 211 8.46 -8.50 -0.62
C PHE A 211 6.95 -8.67 -0.78
N LEU A 212 6.57 -9.69 -1.53
CA LEU A 212 5.18 -10.12 -1.69
C LEU A 212 4.96 -11.42 -0.96
N THR A 213 3.83 -11.53 -0.29
CA THR A 213 3.36 -12.75 0.37
C THR A 213 1.99 -13.10 -0.21
N GLY A 214 1.78 -14.35 -0.60
CA GLY A 214 0.50 -14.77 -1.15
C GLY A 214 0.49 -16.22 -1.61
N PRO A 215 -0.56 -16.65 -2.35
CA PRO A 215 -0.68 -18.01 -2.85
C PRO A 215 0.51 -18.39 -3.74
N LYS A 216 1.15 -19.50 -3.46
CA LYS A 216 2.34 -20.00 -4.17
C LYS A 216 2.23 -19.97 -5.69
N PRO A 217 1.12 -20.41 -6.32
CA PRO A 217 1.00 -20.34 -7.78
C PRO A 217 1.11 -18.93 -8.36
N LEU A 218 0.64 -17.91 -7.62
CA LEU A 218 0.73 -16.50 -8.03
C LEU A 218 2.14 -15.95 -7.76
N ILE A 219 2.71 -16.24 -6.60
CA ILE A 219 4.07 -15.81 -6.24
C ILE A 219 5.11 -16.39 -7.21
N GLU A 220 4.97 -17.65 -7.62
CA GLU A 220 5.85 -18.27 -8.62
C GLU A 220 5.80 -17.52 -9.97
N ARG A 221 4.64 -17.02 -10.39
CA ARG A 221 4.52 -16.21 -11.62
C ARG A 221 5.22 -14.86 -11.49
N VAL A 222 5.11 -14.22 -10.33
CA VAL A 222 5.88 -12.98 -10.05
C VAL A 222 7.38 -13.24 -10.08
N VAL A 223 7.84 -14.37 -9.53
CA VAL A 223 9.26 -14.78 -9.60
C VAL A 223 9.71 -14.96 -11.05
N LEU A 224 8.93 -15.66 -11.88
CA LEU A 224 9.23 -15.82 -13.30
C LEU A 224 9.27 -14.47 -14.04
N HIS A 225 8.32 -13.58 -13.77
CA HIS A 225 8.34 -12.23 -14.34
C HIS A 225 9.59 -11.45 -13.91
N THR A 226 9.97 -11.55 -12.64
CA THR A 226 11.20 -10.93 -12.13
C THR A 226 12.44 -11.44 -12.86
N GLN A 227 12.52 -12.75 -13.15
CA GLN A 227 13.65 -13.35 -13.85
C GLN A 227 13.85 -12.82 -15.26
N VAL A 228 12.76 -12.44 -15.96
CA VAL A 228 12.85 -11.92 -17.34
C VAL A 228 12.91 -10.39 -17.41
N SER A 229 12.55 -9.68 -16.34
CA SER A 229 12.56 -8.21 -16.31
C SER A 229 13.80 -7.64 -15.62
N THR A 230 13.96 -7.88 -14.33
CA THR A 230 15.05 -7.32 -13.51
C THR A 230 16.04 -8.38 -13.01
N VAL A 231 15.84 -9.64 -13.38
CA VAL A 231 16.57 -10.84 -12.94
C VAL A 231 16.32 -11.12 -11.45
N HIS A 232 16.74 -10.22 -10.57
CA HIS A 232 16.47 -10.23 -9.13
C HIS A 232 16.78 -8.85 -8.52
N SER A 233 16.34 -8.62 -7.29
CA SER A 233 16.76 -7.45 -6.50
C SER A 233 18.23 -7.54 -6.15
N SER A 234 18.91 -6.39 -5.97
CA SER A 234 20.34 -6.31 -5.66
C SER A 234 20.77 -7.29 -4.57
N THR A 235 21.66 -8.22 -4.90
CA THR A 235 22.22 -9.20 -3.96
C THR A 235 22.95 -8.50 -2.81
N PHE A 236 23.68 -7.41 -3.08
CA PHE A 236 24.34 -6.63 -2.05
C PHE A 236 23.35 -6.10 -1.01
N THR A 237 22.23 -5.53 -1.46
CA THR A 237 21.20 -5.01 -0.56
C THR A 237 20.51 -6.14 0.22
N GLN A 238 20.25 -7.27 -0.43
CA GLN A 238 19.68 -8.44 0.26
C GLN A 238 20.60 -8.96 1.36
N LEU A 239 21.92 -9.06 1.09
CA LEU A 239 22.91 -9.46 2.08
C LEU A 239 23.00 -8.46 3.25
N LEU A 240 23.03 -7.16 2.95
CA LEU A 240 23.06 -6.10 3.96
C LEU A 240 21.88 -6.21 4.93
N ILE A 241 20.66 -6.34 4.37
CA ILE A 241 19.42 -6.48 5.18
C ILE A 241 19.45 -7.81 5.95
N SER A 242 19.85 -8.90 5.31
CA SER A 242 19.94 -10.21 5.97
C SER A 242 20.86 -10.16 7.19
N GLN A 243 22.06 -9.61 7.03
CA GLN A 243 23.01 -9.48 8.15
C GLN A 243 22.47 -8.58 9.26
N LEU A 244 21.82 -7.45 8.91
CA LEU A 244 21.21 -6.57 9.87
C LEU A 244 20.11 -7.27 10.68
N LEU A 245 19.22 -7.98 10.01
CA LEU A 245 18.11 -8.69 10.65
C LEU A 245 18.58 -9.87 11.50
N HIS A 246 19.63 -10.59 11.06
CA HIS A 246 20.24 -11.64 11.87
C HIS A 246 20.93 -11.09 13.11
N GLN A 247 21.63 -9.97 12.97
CA GLN A 247 22.31 -9.32 14.11
C GLN A 247 21.32 -8.79 15.14
N TRP A 248 20.22 -8.21 14.70
CA TRP A 248 19.19 -7.71 15.61
C TRP A 248 18.34 -8.83 16.21
N GLY A 249 18.19 -9.94 15.50
CA GLY A 249 17.17 -10.90 15.80
C GLY A 249 15.77 -10.31 15.70
N GLU A 250 14.78 -11.07 16.07
CA GLU A 250 13.39 -10.63 16.01
C GLU A 250 13.10 -9.53 17.05
N GLU A 251 13.56 -9.70 18.29
CA GLU A 251 13.35 -8.72 19.36
C GLU A 251 14.00 -7.37 19.03
N GLY A 252 15.23 -7.38 18.50
CA GLY A 252 15.91 -6.17 18.10
C GLY A 252 15.24 -5.48 16.91
N PHE A 253 14.69 -6.24 15.97
CA PHE A 253 13.89 -5.71 14.87
C PHE A 253 12.62 -5.04 15.39
N LEU A 254 11.86 -5.70 16.26
CA LEU A 254 10.63 -5.13 16.83
C LEU A 254 10.92 -3.89 17.70
N ALA A 255 12.00 -3.89 18.47
CA ALA A 255 12.43 -2.72 19.22
C ALA A 255 12.84 -1.55 18.32
N HIS A 256 13.44 -1.84 17.15
CA HIS A 256 13.71 -0.80 16.14
C HIS A 256 12.41 -0.25 15.56
N VAL A 257 11.47 -1.11 15.19
CA VAL A 257 10.14 -0.71 14.69
C VAL A 257 9.42 0.19 15.69
N GLU A 258 9.46 -0.13 16.98
CA GLU A 258 8.85 0.69 18.05
C GLU A 258 9.46 2.09 18.07
N ARG A 259 10.80 2.22 18.06
CA ARG A 259 11.47 3.53 18.01
C ARG A 259 11.08 4.34 16.77
N VAL A 260 10.98 3.70 15.62
CA VAL A 260 10.55 4.37 14.38
C VAL A 260 9.09 4.83 14.48
N THR A 261 8.23 4.00 15.05
CA THR A 261 6.81 4.33 15.25
C THR A 261 6.65 5.48 16.24
N ASP A 262 7.43 5.50 17.31
CA ASP A 262 7.42 6.60 18.28
C ASP A 262 7.89 7.92 17.66
N PHE A 263 8.91 7.87 16.82
CA PHE A 263 9.33 9.03 16.04
C PHE A 263 8.18 9.58 15.18
N TYR A 264 7.52 8.73 14.40
CA TYR A 264 6.39 9.17 13.55
C TYR A 264 5.17 9.60 14.37
N ARG A 265 4.93 9.01 15.54
CA ARG A 265 3.88 9.46 16.46
C ARG A 265 4.14 10.90 16.93
N ASN A 266 5.35 11.20 17.36
CA ASN A 266 5.76 12.54 17.78
C ASN A 266 5.65 13.55 16.63
N GLN A 267 6.08 13.18 15.42
CA GLN A 267 5.96 13.99 14.22
C GLN A 267 4.49 14.28 13.87
N LYS A 268 3.63 13.27 13.94
CA LYS A 268 2.19 13.41 13.74
C LYS A 268 1.60 14.41 14.77
N ASP A 269 1.95 14.25 16.05
CA ASP A 269 1.42 15.11 17.11
C ASP A 269 1.87 16.57 16.92
N ALA A 270 3.11 16.79 16.50
CA ALA A 270 3.61 18.13 16.15
C ALA A 270 2.86 18.74 14.97
N LEU A 271 2.63 17.97 13.89
CA LEU A 271 1.87 18.47 12.73
C LEU A 271 0.42 18.79 13.11
N LEU A 272 -0.23 17.94 13.91
CA LEU A 272 -1.60 18.18 14.39
C LEU A 272 -1.69 19.43 15.26
N ALA A 273 -0.74 19.63 16.18
CA ALA A 273 -0.67 20.84 16.99
C ALA A 273 -0.54 22.11 16.11
N ALA A 274 0.29 22.05 15.07
CA ALA A 274 0.39 23.15 14.10
C ALA A 274 -0.90 23.35 13.30
N ALA A 275 -1.58 22.27 12.89
CA ALA A 275 -2.88 22.34 12.23
C ALA A 275 -3.94 22.98 13.10
N ASP A 276 -4.07 22.54 14.35
CA ASP A 276 -5.03 23.07 15.31
C ASP A 276 -4.78 24.58 15.59
N LYS A 277 -3.51 24.97 15.69
CA LYS A 277 -3.10 26.36 15.94
C LYS A 277 -3.42 27.29 14.78
N TRP A 278 -3.15 26.87 13.54
CA TRP A 278 -3.16 27.77 12.39
C TRP A 278 -4.33 27.58 11.42
N LEU A 279 -4.81 26.34 11.27
CA LEU A 279 -5.85 25.99 10.28
C LEU A 279 -7.24 25.81 10.91
N SER A 280 -7.38 25.93 12.23
CA SER A 280 -8.67 25.87 12.92
C SER A 280 -9.64 26.89 12.34
N GLY A 281 -10.85 26.45 11.96
CA GLY A 281 -11.85 27.25 11.28
C GLY A 281 -11.67 27.42 9.76
N LEU A 282 -10.45 27.26 9.24
CA LEU A 282 -10.12 27.37 7.81
C LEU A 282 -10.15 26.02 7.07
N ALA A 283 -9.91 24.93 7.78
CA ALA A 283 -9.80 23.60 7.19
C ALA A 283 -10.39 22.51 8.10
N GLU A 284 -10.51 21.31 7.57
CA GLU A 284 -10.98 20.10 8.26
C GLU A 284 -10.04 18.93 7.95
N TRP A 285 -9.82 18.05 8.93
CA TRP A 285 -9.01 16.84 8.79
C TRP A 285 -9.43 15.77 9.79
N HIS A 286 -9.07 14.52 9.50
CA HIS A 286 -9.16 13.40 10.45
C HIS A 286 -7.78 13.10 11.02
N VAL A 287 -7.73 12.69 12.28
CA VAL A 287 -6.48 12.31 12.96
C VAL A 287 -5.98 10.99 12.37
N PRO A 288 -4.77 10.93 11.77
CA PRO A 288 -4.22 9.69 11.24
C PRO A 288 -3.95 8.69 12.36
N THR A 289 -4.35 7.44 12.17
CA THR A 289 -4.09 6.33 13.11
C THR A 289 -2.84 5.54 12.75
N ALA A 290 -2.29 5.76 11.56
CA ALA A 290 -1.10 5.11 11.03
C ALA A 290 -0.48 5.93 9.87
N GLY A 291 0.71 5.56 9.43
CA GLY A 291 1.35 6.14 8.25
C GLY A 291 2.08 7.44 8.53
N MET A 292 2.10 8.34 7.55
CA MET A 292 2.90 9.56 7.58
C MET A 292 2.23 10.77 6.91
N PHE A 293 0.90 10.71 6.71
CA PHE A 293 0.16 11.72 5.97
C PHE A 293 -1.02 12.27 6.74
N LEU A 294 -1.24 13.59 6.57
CA LEU A 294 -2.45 14.29 6.97
C LEU A 294 -3.18 14.75 5.72
N TRP A 295 -4.45 14.39 5.61
CA TRP A 295 -5.36 14.77 4.53
C TRP A 295 -6.25 15.89 4.99
N VAL A 296 -6.14 17.05 4.34
CA VAL A 296 -6.76 18.28 4.80
C VAL A 296 -7.67 18.85 3.73
N LYS A 297 -8.91 19.18 4.10
CA LYS A 297 -9.91 19.86 3.27
C LYS A 297 -9.93 21.35 3.61
N ILE A 298 -9.68 22.23 2.66
CA ILE A 298 -9.82 23.67 2.85
C ILE A 298 -11.29 24.07 2.69
N LYS A 299 -11.81 24.87 3.63
CA LYS A 299 -13.17 25.40 3.57
C LYS A 299 -13.25 26.59 2.60
N GLY A 300 -14.35 26.69 1.88
CA GLY A 300 -14.61 27.83 0.98
C GLY A 300 -13.83 27.82 -0.35
N ILE A 301 -12.91 26.87 -0.56
CA ILE A 301 -12.15 26.70 -1.79
C ILE A 301 -12.52 25.37 -2.42
N SER A 302 -13.04 25.38 -3.64
CA SER A 302 -13.45 24.16 -4.36
C SER A 302 -12.28 23.45 -5.04
N ASP A 303 -11.22 24.15 -5.40
CA ASP A 303 -10.01 23.60 -6.00
C ASP A 303 -8.77 24.28 -5.42
N VAL A 304 -7.92 23.50 -4.76
CA VAL A 304 -6.69 23.97 -4.12
C VAL A 304 -5.46 23.86 -5.03
N LYS A 305 -5.60 23.40 -6.26
CA LYS A 305 -4.46 23.10 -7.13
C LYS A 305 -3.53 24.28 -7.29
N GLN A 306 -4.03 25.41 -7.74
CA GLN A 306 -3.21 26.62 -7.93
C GLN A 306 -2.64 27.14 -6.60
N LEU A 307 -3.42 27.08 -5.52
CA LEU A 307 -2.97 27.48 -4.19
C LEU A 307 -1.75 26.67 -3.76
N ILE A 308 -1.78 25.35 -3.95
CA ILE A 308 -0.73 24.43 -3.47
C ILE A 308 0.47 24.39 -4.44
N GLU A 309 0.24 24.26 -5.75
CA GLU A 309 1.33 24.07 -6.72
C GLU A 309 2.09 25.38 -7.04
N GLU A 310 1.43 26.53 -6.94
CA GLU A 310 2.05 27.80 -7.33
C GLU A 310 2.28 28.75 -6.14
N LYS A 311 1.21 29.07 -5.38
CA LYS A 311 1.29 30.09 -4.33
C LYS A 311 2.06 29.57 -3.10
N ALA A 312 1.78 28.33 -2.67
CA ALA A 312 2.45 27.74 -1.51
C ALA A 312 3.94 27.51 -1.78
N VAL A 313 4.30 27.04 -2.97
CA VAL A 313 5.72 26.85 -3.37
C VAL A 313 6.50 28.17 -3.32
N LYS A 314 5.92 29.30 -3.73
CA LYS A 314 6.53 30.63 -3.61
C LYS A 314 6.75 31.09 -2.15
N LYS A 315 6.05 30.46 -1.21
CA LYS A 315 6.21 30.65 0.25
C LYS A 315 7.01 29.52 0.91
N GLU A 316 7.74 28.73 0.11
CA GLU A 316 8.57 27.61 0.57
C GLU A 316 7.77 26.51 1.31
N ILE A 317 6.52 26.28 0.88
CA ILE A 317 5.66 25.21 1.40
C ILE A 317 5.50 24.18 0.29
N LEU A 318 5.90 22.93 0.58
CA LEU A 318 5.79 21.79 -0.33
C LEU A 318 4.73 20.82 0.16
N MET A 319 3.60 20.77 -0.53
CA MET A 319 2.49 19.84 -0.29
C MET A 319 1.99 19.32 -1.63
N LEU A 320 1.08 18.35 -1.60
CA LEU A 320 0.48 17.83 -2.83
C LEU A 320 -1.02 18.14 -2.87
N PRO A 321 -1.53 18.71 -3.99
CA PRO A 321 -2.96 18.91 -4.17
C PRO A 321 -3.69 17.59 -4.26
N GLY A 322 -4.94 17.55 -3.82
CA GLY A 322 -5.75 16.34 -3.78
C GLY A 322 -6.01 15.72 -5.15
N SER A 323 -6.09 16.54 -6.19
CA SER A 323 -6.40 16.08 -7.55
C SER A 323 -5.46 14.98 -8.07
N VAL A 324 -4.19 14.93 -7.63
CA VAL A 324 -3.22 13.92 -8.07
C VAL A 324 -3.53 12.50 -7.56
N PHE A 325 -4.45 12.36 -6.61
CA PHE A 325 -4.86 11.09 -6.00
C PHE A 325 -6.20 10.57 -6.51
N TYR A 326 -6.75 11.19 -7.55
CA TYR A 326 -7.98 10.77 -8.20
C TYR A 326 -7.72 10.25 -9.62
N ILE A 327 -8.59 9.39 -10.11
CA ILE A 327 -8.53 8.86 -11.47
C ILE A 327 -8.64 10.00 -12.47
N ASP A 328 -9.60 10.89 -12.26
CA ASP A 328 -9.72 12.16 -12.97
C ASP A 328 -8.96 13.26 -12.21
N SER A 329 -7.70 13.41 -12.53
CA SER A 329 -6.84 14.46 -11.94
C SER A 329 -7.15 15.88 -12.43
N SER A 330 -8.08 16.04 -13.39
CA SER A 330 -8.56 17.36 -13.88
C SER A 330 -9.74 17.88 -13.06
N ALA A 331 -10.42 17.01 -12.32
CA ALA A 331 -11.52 17.40 -11.46
C ALA A 331 -11.03 18.28 -10.28
N PRO A 332 -11.79 19.34 -9.93
CA PRO A 332 -11.43 20.20 -8.82
C PRO A 332 -11.44 19.43 -7.50
N SER A 333 -10.50 19.74 -6.62
CA SER A 333 -10.41 19.09 -5.30
C SER A 333 -10.09 20.12 -4.21
N PRO A 334 -10.90 20.19 -3.13
CA PRO A 334 -10.64 21.06 -2.00
C PRO A 334 -9.58 20.51 -1.03
N TYR A 335 -9.00 19.36 -1.35
CA TYR A 335 -8.07 18.65 -0.48
C TYR A 335 -6.62 18.86 -0.86
N PHE A 336 -5.75 18.77 0.15
CA PHE A 336 -4.31 18.61 -0.04
C PHE A 336 -3.75 17.58 0.95
N ARG A 337 -2.59 17.01 0.61
CA ARG A 337 -1.84 16.09 1.47
C ARG A 337 -0.62 16.78 2.06
N ALA A 338 -0.50 16.79 3.39
CA ALA A 338 0.71 17.10 4.12
C ALA A 338 1.41 15.81 4.57
N SER A 339 2.75 15.84 4.63
CA SER A 339 3.55 14.73 5.18
C SER A 339 4.27 15.21 6.43
N PHE A 340 4.26 14.38 7.48
CA PHE A 340 5.01 14.63 8.70
C PHE A 340 6.29 13.79 8.81
N SER A 341 6.81 13.28 7.68
CA SER A 341 7.92 12.32 7.68
C SER A 341 9.31 12.94 7.89
N SER A 342 9.54 14.19 7.50
CA SER A 342 10.89 14.74 7.41
C SER A 342 11.06 16.18 7.93
N ALA A 343 10.01 16.98 7.98
CA ALA A 343 10.07 18.34 8.50
C ALA A 343 10.22 18.35 10.02
N SER A 344 10.96 19.32 10.58
CA SER A 344 10.99 19.53 12.03
C SER A 344 9.67 20.11 12.54
N PRO A 345 9.36 20.00 13.85
CA PRO A 345 8.18 20.62 14.44
C PRO A 345 8.09 22.13 14.14
N GLU A 346 9.22 22.85 14.18
CA GLU A 346 9.30 24.28 13.89
C GLU A 346 8.99 24.56 12.42
N GLN A 347 9.50 23.73 11.50
CA GLN A 347 9.20 23.83 10.07
C GLN A 347 7.73 23.58 9.78
N MET A 348 7.10 22.61 10.46
CA MET A 348 5.66 22.34 10.35
C MET A 348 4.83 23.54 10.83
N ASP A 349 5.17 24.13 11.98
CA ASP A 349 4.49 25.32 12.51
C ASP A 349 4.56 26.51 11.55
N ILE A 350 5.76 26.82 11.03
CA ILE A 350 5.97 27.89 10.06
C ILE A 350 5.22 27.62 8.75
N ALA A 351 5.26 26.39 8.25
CA ALA A 351 4.57 26.03 7.01
C ALA A 351 3.06 26.23 7.11
N PHE A 352 2.44 25.78 8.23
CA PHE A 352 1.01 25.95 8.42
C PHE A 352 0.60 27.40 8.74
N GLN A 353 1.45 28.17 9.41
CA GLN A 353 1.25 29.60 9.58
C GLN A 353 1.18 30.33 8.22
N ARG A 354 2.16 30.07 7.36
CA ARG A 354 2.21 30.66 5.99
C ARG A 354 1.02 30.19 5.15
N LEU A 355 0.64 28.90 5.26
CA LEU A 355 -0.50 28.34 4.54
C LEU A 355 -1.82 28.99 4.98
N ALA A 356 -2.02 29.18 6.29
CA ALA A 356 -3.21 29.84 6.83
C ALA A 356 -3.37 31.26 6.30
N GLN A 357 -2.27 32.01 6.17
CA GLN A 357 -2.27 33.33 5.56
C GLN A 357 -2.68 33.27 4.09
N LEU A 358 -2.08 32.35 3.31
CA LEU A 358 -2.44 32.16 1.89
C LEU A 358 -3.91 31.78 1.68
N ILE A 359 -4.45 30.95 2.55
CA ILE A 359 -5.88 30.56 2.50
C ILE A 359 -6.75 31.82 2.73
N LYS A 360 -6.45 32.62 3.76
CA LYS A 360 -7.20 33.88 4.05
C LYS A 360 -7.12 34.88 2.92
N GLU A 361 -6.00 34.98 2.22
CA GLU A 361 -5.80 35.85 1.06
C GLU A 361 -6.53 35.35 -0.20
N SER A 362 -7.01 34.07 -0.20
CA SER A 362 -7.63 33.43 -1.35
C SER A 362 -9.14 33.19 -1.17
N LEU A 363 -9.69 33.44 0.01
CA LEU A 363 -11.11 33.46 0.34
C LEU A 363 -11.73 34.83 0.06
#